data_434168a8df3f3fb844d7e10c65ccf7fd
#
_entry.id   434168a8df3f3fb844d7e10c65ccf7fd
#
_cell.length_a   1.000
_cell.length_b   1.000
_cell.length_c   1.000
_cell.angle_alpha   90.00
_cell.angle_beta   90.00
_cell.angle_gamma   90.00
#
_symmetry.space_group_name_H-M   'P 1'
#
loop_
_entity.id
_entity.type
_entity.pdbx_description
1 polymer ?
#
loop_
_entity_poly.entity_id
_entity_poly.type
_entity_poly.pdbx_seq_one_letter_code
_entity_poly.pdbx_strand_id
1 'polypeptide(L)'
;MTSKSLFFKLMKEDMKRRLWAVAFSLLTFFFAMPMAAAMGIASIGKEYENWLVNGTGYAEIGADALKHTKILRLVGEVLGFENAFLCVLVAAAAMILGLTGFLYLHSKKQVDFYNCLPVKREQLFAVKFLDGFLVLFAAYLINMIAAFAIFCGNGIQGGSIVKMMLSAFATHMVGFLLIYAVMVIAVLLTGNLFISILGAGVLYGYAPAISLLLSVLKEFFFVTTGRNSDMG
;
A
#
# COMPACT_ATOMS: atom_id res chain seq x y z
N MET A 1 14.11 -23.31 -27.42
CA MET A 1 13.41 -22.79 -26.22
C MET A 1 12.64 -21.54 -26.64
N THR A 2 11.33 -21.50 -26.46
CA THR A 2 10.56 -20.31 -26.83
C THR A 2 10.87 -19.16 -25.87
N SER A 3 10.96 -17.92 -26.36
CA SER A 3 11.21 -16.69 -25.58
C SER A 3 10.30 -16.57 -24.35
N LYS A 4 9.05 -17.03 -24.43
CA LYS A 4 8.09 -17.06 -23.32
C LYS A 4 8.53 -18.00 -22.19
N SER A 5 9.06 -19.19 -22.49
CA SER A 5 9.49 -20.14 -21.45
C SER A 5 10.72 -19.63 -20.68
N LEU A 6 11.58 -18.88 -21.35
CA LEU A 6 12.74 -18.25 -20.74
C LEU A 6 12.33 -17.12 -19.79
N PHE A 7 11.36 -16.30 -20.21
CA PHE A 7 10.79 -15.21 -19.38
C PHE A 7 10.24 -15.74 -18.04
N PHE A 8 9.41 -16.77 -18.06
CA PHE A 8 8.85 -17.37 -16.84
C PHE A 8 9.91 -18.03 -15.96
N LYS A 9 10.94 -18.63 -16.54
CA LYS A 9 12.06 -19.19 -15.76
C LYS A 9 12.85 -18.11 -15.05
N LEU A 10 13.15 -17.00 -15.73
CA LEU A 10 13.84 -15.86 -15.14
C LEU A 10 13.04 -15.24 -14.00
N MET A 11 11.74 -15.04 -14.20
CA MET A 11 10.85 -14.51 -13.18
C MET A 11 10.82 -15.42 -11.95
N LYS A 12 10.70 -16.74 -12.13
CA LYS A 12 10.73 -17.71 -11.03
C LYS A 12 12.05 -17.70 -10.26
N GLU A 13 13.18 -17.60 -10.95
CA GLU A 13 14.49 -17.52 -10.29
C GLU A 13 14.71 -16.19 -9.58
N ASP A 14 14.22 -15.08 -10.13
CA ASP A 14 14.29 -13.77 -9.47
C ASP A 14 13.43 -13.72 -8.21
N MET A 15 12.19 -14.24 -8.25
CA MET A 15 11.33 -14.37 -7.07
C MET A 15 11.98 -15.21 -5.96
N LYS A 16 12.64 -16.32 -6.31
CA LYS A 16 13.38 -17.12 -5.31
C LYS A 16 14.49 -16.34 -4.61
N ARG A 17 15.19 -15.49 -5.33
CA ARG A 17 16.24 -14.63 -4.75
C ARG A 17 15.67 -13.52 -3.85
N ARG A 18 14.40 -13.18 -4.05
CA ARG A 18 13.68 -12.12 -3.32
C ARG A 18 12.70 -12.63 -2.27
N LEU A 19 12.81 -13.90 -1.84
CA LEU A 19 11.94 -14.47 -0.81
C LEU A 19 11.90 -13.63 0.48
N TRP A 20 13.01 -12.98 0.83
CA TRP A 20 13.05 -12.06 1.97
C TRP A 20 12.09 -10.88 1.80
N ALA A 21 11.97 -10.33 0.57
CA ALA A 21 11.06 -9.21 0.28
C ALA A 21 9.59 -9.66 0.35
N VAL A 22 9.29 -10.88 -0.13
CA VAL A 22 7.97 -11.50 0.01
C VAL A 22 7.61 -11.68 1.48
N ALA A 23 8.51 -12.28 2.27
CA ALA A 23 8.30 -12.51 3.71
C ALA A 23 8.13 -11.19 4.47
N PHE A 24 8.96 -10.19 4.17
CA PHE A 24 8.88 -8.87 4.78
C PHE A 24 7.56 -8.17 4.44
N SER A 25 7.15 -8.18 3.18
CA SER A 25 5.88 -7.58 2.74
C SER A 25 4.68 -8.27 3.36
N LEU A 26 4.67 -9.63 3.39
CA LEU A 26 3.61 -10.39 4.05
C LEU A 26 3.50 -10.06 5.54
N LEU A 27 4.64 -10.02 6.24
CA LEU A 27 4.67 -9.71 7.67
C LEU A 27 4.21 -8.29 7.96
N THR A 28 4.67 -7.32 7.19
CA THR A 28 4.30 -5.90 7.35
C THR A 28 2.79 -5.70 7.17
N PHE A 29 2.21 -6.24 6.11
CA PHE A 29 0.77 -6.13 5.88
C PHE A 29 -0.07 -6.99 6.83
N PHE A 30 0.49 -8.09 7.38
CA PHE A 30 -0.17 -8.87 8.41
C PHE A 30 -0.42 -8.05 9.68
N PHE A 31 0.57 -7.30 10.13
CA PHE A 31 0.39 -6.41 11.29
C PHE A 31 -0.55 -5.24 10.98
N ALA A 32 -0.48 -4.69 9.76
CA ALA A 32 -1.27 -3.53 9.38
C ALA A 32 -2.75 -3.82 9.13
N MET A 33 -3.11 -5.02 8.69
CA MET A 33 -4.49 -5.37 8.29
C MET A 33 -5.12 -6.44 9.21
N PRO A 34 -4.74 -7.73 9.13
CA PRO A 34 -5.40 -8.78 9.94
C PRO A 34 -5.26 -8.56 11.43
N MET A 35 -4.06 -8.21 11.90
CA MET A 35 -3.82 -7.99 13.32
C MET A 35 -4.55 -6.74 13.83
N ALA A 36 -4.52 -5.64 13.08
CA ALA A 36 -5.26 -4.42 13.42
C ALA A 36 -6.77 -4.67 13.45
N ALA A 37 -7.31 -5.43 12.48
CA ALA A 37 -8.71 -5.83 12.47
C ALA A 37 -9.08 -6.68 13.71
N ALA A 38 -8.28 -7.70 14.03
CA ALA A 38 -8.52 -8.56 15.19
C ALA A 38 -8.47 -7.79 16.51
N MET A 39 -7.48 -6.92 16.69
CA MET A 39 -7.34 -6.09 17.88
C MET A 39 -8.48 -5.08 18.01
N GLY A 40 -8.88 -4.45 16.92
CA GLY A 40 -9.99 -3.50 16.89
C GLY A 40 -11.33 -4.18 17.24
N ILE A 41 -11.60 -5.36 16.69
CA ILE A 41 -12.80 -6.14 17.04
C ILE A 41 -12.77 -6.55 18.50
N ALA A 42 -11.64 -7.01 19.02
CA ALA A 42 -11.50 -7.38 20.42
C ALA A 42 -11.74 -6.19 21.37
N SER A 43 -11.28 -5.00 21.01
CA SER A 43 -11.52 -3.77 21.80
C SER A 43 -13.01 -3.37 21.79
N ILE A 44 -13.67 -3.47 20.63
CA ILE A 44 -15.13 -3.22 20.51
C ILE A 44 -15.92 -4.26 21.33
N GLY A 45 -15.49 -5.53 21.32
CA GLY A 45 -16.11 -6.59 22.12
C GLY A 45 -16.05 -6.31 23.61
N LYS A 46 -14.90 -5.92 24.14
CA LYS A 46 -14.72 -5.53 25.56
C LYS A 46 -15.56 -4.30 25.93
N GLU A 47 -15.61 -3.31 25.08
CA GLU A 47 -16.44 -2.10 25.30
C GLU A 47 -17.92 -2.48 25.34
N TYR A 48 -18.36 -3.36 24.46
CA TYR A 48 -19.72 -3.88 24.42
C TYR A 48 -20.09 -4.66 25.71
N GLU A 49 -19.23 -5.56 26.17
CA GLU A 49 -19.41 -6.30 27.44
C GLU A 49 -19.50 -5.34 28.63
N ASN A 50 -18.62 -4.38 28.74
CA ASN A 50 -18.64 -3.35 29.80
C ASN A 50 -19.94 -2.54 29.78
N TRP A 51 -20.47 -2.29 28.60
CA TRP A 51 -21.73 -1.55 28.42
C TRP A 51 -22.94 -2.37 28.85
N LEU A 52 -22.96 -3.69 28.56
CA LEU A 52 -24.00 -4.62 29.03
C LEU A 52 -24.01 -4.77 30.56
N VAL A 53 -22.85 -4.82 31.17
CA VAL A 53 -22.71 -4.99 32.64
C VAL A 53 -23.11 -3.73 33.41
N ASN A 54 -22.76 -2.54 32.89
CA ASN A 54 -22.97 -1.26 33.57
C ASN A 54 -24.19 -0.48 33.04
N GLY A 55 -24.87 -0.97 31.99
CA GLY A 55 -26.01 -0.31 31.37
C GLY A 55 -27.34 -0.75 32.00
N THR A 56 -28.29 0.16 32.12
CA THR A 56 -29.66 -0.16 32.50
C THR A 56 -30.40 -0.83 31.33
N GLY A 57 -31.18 -1.88 31.60
CA GLY A 57 -31.75 -2.86 30.65
C GLY A 57 -32.56 -2.39 29.41
N TYR A 58 -32.64 -1.11 29.10
CA TYR A 58 -33.15 -0.59 27.82
C TYR A 58 -32.10 -0.60 26.68
N ALA A 59 -30.93 -1.09 26.96
CA ALA A 59 -29.75 -0.95 26.13
C ALA A 59 -29.54 -2.08 25.11
N GLU A 60 -30.19 -3.24 25.25
CA GLU A 60 -29.85 -4.43 24.43
C GLU A 60 -30.13 -4.22 22.93
N ILE A 61 -31.26 -3.62 22.57
CA ILE A 61 -31.65 -3.44 21.15
C ILE A 61 -30.78 -2.38 20.46
N GLY A 62 -30.32 -1.37 21.21
CA GLY A 62 -29.41 -0.35 20.70
C GLY A 62 -27.93 -0.77 20.65
N ALA A 63 -27.54 -1.69 21.53
CA ALA A 63 -26.17 -2.13 21.69
C ALA A 63 -25.65 -2.95 20.51
N ASP A 64 -26.45 -3.85 19.94
CA ASP A 64 -26.07 -4.64 18.77
C ASP A 64 -25.95 -3.78 17.52
N ALA A 65 -26.86 -2.82 17.32
CA ALA A 65 -26.77 -1.86 16.23
C ALA A 65 -25.52 -0.97 16.36
N LEU A 66 -25.18 -0.55 17.58
CA LEU A 66 -24.00 0.24 17.87
C LEU A 66 -22.71 -0.56 17.60
N LYS A 67 -22.66 -1.81 18.06
CA LYS A 67 -21.56 -2.75 17.80
C LYS A 67 -21.33 -2.91 16.30
N HIS A 68 -22.39 -3.19 15.54
CA HIS A 68 -22.34 -3.35 14.10
C HIS A 68 -21.80 -2.08 13.39
N THR A 69 -22.29 -0.90 13.80
CA THR A 69 -21.84 0.38 13.25
C THR A 69 -20.36 0.66 13.56
N LYS A 70 -19.91 0.35 14.80
CA LYS A 70 -18.49 0.49 15.19
C LYS A 70 -17.57 -0.44 14.38
N ILE A 71 -18.01 -1.69 14.14
CA ILE A 71 -17.20 -2.61 13.32
C ILE A 71 -17.17 -2.14 11.86
N LEU A 72 -18.26 -1.64 11.28
CA LEU A 72 -18.24 -1.05 9.94
C LEU A 72 -17.29 0.15 9.84
N ARG A 73 -17.26 1.00 10.85
CA ARG A 73 -16.30 2.11 10.92
C ARG A 73 -14.87 1.59 11.00
N LEU A 74 -14.61 0.57 11.82
CA LEU A 74 -13.30 -0.07 11.95
C LEU A 74 -12.81 -0.64 10.60
N VAL A 75 -13.70 -1.22 9.79
CA VAL A 75 -13.34 -1.67 8.42
C VAL A 75 -12.79 -0.50 7.60
N GLY A 76 -13.46 0.66 7.66
CA GLY A 76 -12.97 1.88 6.99
C GLY A 76 -11.64 2.37 7.52
N GLU A 77 -11.45 2.34 8.85
CA GLU A 77 -10.21 2.76 9.51
C GLU A 77 -9.03 1.82 9.23
N VAL A 78 -9.26 0.51 9.12
CA VAL A 78 -8.19 -0.48 8.89
C VAL A 78 -7.88 -0.65 7.40
N LEU A 79 -8.89 -0.77 6.56
CA LEU A 79 -8.74 -1.10 5.13
C LEU A 79 -9.00 0.09 4.21
N GLY A 80 -9.55 1.18 4.73
CA GLY A 80 -9.90 2.35 3.94
C GLY A 80 -8.69 3.16 3.47
N PHE A 81 -8.91 3.96 2.45
CA PHE A 81 -7.92 4.89 1.91
C PHE A 81 -7.48 5.97 2.93
N GLU A 82 -8.32 6.30 3.90
CA GLU A 82 -8.01 7.28 4.95
C GLU A 82 -7.00 6.76 6.00
N ASN A 83 -6.66 5.48 5.96
CA ASN A 83 -5.64 4.92 6.82
C ASN A 83 -4.23 5.41 6.40
N ALA A 84 -3.80 6.53 6.97
CA ALA A 84 -2.48 7.12 6.70
C ALA A 84 -1.33 6.14 6.97
N PHE A 85 -1.45 5.30 7.99
CA PHE A 85 -0.43 4.31 8.33
C PHE A 85 -0.29 3.26 7.22
N LEU A 86 -1.40 2.75 6.69
CA LEU A 86 -1.40 1.79 5.58
C LEU A 86 -0.85 2.43 4.30
N CYS A 87 -1.22 3.68 4.01
CA CYS A 87 -0.68 4.43 2.88
C CYS A 87 0.85 4.59 2.96
N VAL A 88 1.37 4.93 4.15
CA VAL A 88 2.82 5.05 4.39
C VAL A 88 3.52 3.70 4.21
N LEU A 89 2.93 2.60 4.69
CA LEU A 89 3.50 1.27 4.51
C LEU A 89 3.54 0.85 3.04
N VAL A 90 2.48 1.11 2.28
CA VAL A 90 2.43 0.85 0.83
C VAL A 90 3.49 1.68 0.11
N ALA A 91 3.64 2.95 0.47
CA ALA A 91 4.66 3.84 -0.11
C ALA A 91 6.08 3.37 0.22
N ALA A 92 6.35 3.02 1.48
CA ALA A 92 7.64 2.49 1.92
C ALA A 92 7.98 1.17 1.20
N ALA A 93 7.02 0.25 1.08
CA ALA A 93 7.19 -1.00 0.35
C ALA A 93 7.49 -0.73 -1.14
N ALA A 94 6.81 0.22 -1.76
CA ALA A 94 7.05 0.63 -3.15
C ALA A 94 8.49 1.13 -3.36
N MET A 95 8.97 1.99 -2.45
CA MET A 95 10.33 2.51 -2.50
C MET A 95 11.38 1.39 -2.33
N ILE A 96 11.19 0.52 -1.33
CA ILE A 96 12.11 -0.59 -1.05
C ILE A 96 12.14 -1.59 -2.22
N LEU A 97 10.97 -1.99 -2.73
CA LEU A 97 10.89 -2.92 -3.85
C LEU A 97 11.43 -2.33 -5.15
N GLY A 98 11.17 -1.05 -5.42
CA GLY A 98 11.72 -0.33 -6.56
C GLY A 98 13.25 -0.24 -6.50
N LEU A 99 13.78 0.17 -5.35
CA LEU A 99 15.21 0.26 -5.15
C LEU A 99 15.89 -1.12 -5.28
N THR A 100 15.43 -2.11 -4.50
CA THR A 100 16.05 -3.45 -4.46
C THR A 100 15.90 -4.22 -5.77
N GLY A 101 14.85 -3.93 -6.56
CA GLY A 101 14.62 -4.51 -7.87
C GLY A 101 15.73 -4.21 -8.87
N PHE A 102 16.24 -3.03 -8.81
CA PHE A 102 17.17 -2.50 -9.80
C PHE A 102 18.57 -2.22 -9.23
N LEU A 103 18.86 -2.66 -7.97
CA LEU A 103 20.17 -2.53 -7.35
C LEU A 103 21.31 -3.12 -8.20
N TYR A 104 21.02 -4.14 -9.00
CA TYR A 104 22.03 -4.77 -9.86
C TYR A 104 22.68 -3.78 -10.85
N LEU A 105 21.98 -2.69 -11.20
CA LEU A 105 22.50 -1.65 -12.11
C LEU A 105 23.68 -0.87 -11.51
N HIS A 106 23.79 -0.84 -10.18
CA HIS A 106 24.86 -0.13 -9.48
C HIS A 106 26.09 -1.01 -9.20
N SER A 107 26.05 -2.30 -9.59
CA SER A 107 27.15 -3.25 -9.44
C SER A 107 27.68 -3.69 -10.80
N LYS A 108 28.92 -3.29 -11.16
CA LYS A 108 29.55 -3.67 -12.43
C LYS A 108 29.50 -5.18 -12.68
N LYS A 109 29.84 -5.98 -11.67
CA LYS A 109 29.84 -7.45 -11.76
C LYS A 109 28.46 -8.02 -12.07
N GLN A 110 27.39 -7.43 -11.52
CA GLN A 110 26.02 -7.89 -11.77
C GLN A 110 25.53 -7.44 -13.14
N VAL A 111 25.86 -6.22 -13.56
CA VAL A 111 25.53 -5.71 -14.90
C VAL A 111 26.15 -6.60 -15.97
N ASP A 112 27.44 -6.92 -15.84
CA ASP A 112 28.15 -7.81 -16.78
C ASP A 112 27.49 -9.18 -16.84
N PHE A 113 27.16 -9.77 -15.68
CA PHE A 113 26.46 -11.06 -15.62
C PHE A 113 25.10 -11.01 -16.36
N TYR A 114 24.28 -10.00 -16.11
CA TYR A 114 22.96 -9.87 -16.75
C TYR A 114 23.08 -9.56 -18.25
N ASN A 115 24.13 -8.85 -18.69
CA ASN A 115 24.37 -8.58 -20.11
C ASN A 115 24.85 -9.83 -20.89
N CYS A 116 25.46 -10.80 -20.22
CA CYS A 116 25.84 -12.10 -20.84
C CYS A 116 24.64 -13.04 -21.03
N LEU A 117 23.46 -12.75 -20.46
CA LEU A 117 22.30 -13.60 -20.66
C LEU A 117 21.73 -13.42 -22.07
N PRO A 118 21.30 -14.49 -22.74
CA PRO A 118 20.71 -14.43 -24.09
C PRO A 118 19.25 -13.94 -24.04
N VAL A 119 19.04 -12.78 -23.41
CA VAL A 119 17.71 -12.16 -23.17
C VAL A 119 17.75 -10.71 -23.60
N LYS A 120 16.69 -10.22 -24.23
CA LYS A 120 16.56 -8.80 -24.57
C LYS A 120 16.48 -7.95 -23.30
N ARG A 121 17.12 -6.79 -23.31
CA ARG A 121 17.11 -5.86 -22.17
C ARG A 121 15.70 -5.46 -21.72
N GLU A 122 14.79 -5.29 -22.68
CA GLU A 122 13.38 -5.01 -22.43
C GLU A 122 12.70 -6.12 -21.60
N GLN A 123 13.01 -7.38 -21.93
CA GLN A 123 12.45 -8.53 -21.22
C GLN A 123 13.02 -8.62 -19.79
N LEU A 124 14.31 -8.34 -19.62
CA LEU A 124 14.91 -8.31 -18.29
C LEU A 124 14.31 -7.21 -17.43
N PHE A 125 14.12 -6.01 -17.99
CA PHE A 125 13.45 -4.92 -17.32
C PHE A 125 12.01 -5.29 -16.93
N ALA A 126 11.24 -5.85 -17.87
CA ALA A 126 9.87 -6.26 -17.62
C ALA A 126 9.76 -7.33 -16.52
N VAL A 127 10.68 -8.33 -16.50
CA VAL A 127 10.74 -9.34 -15.44
C VAL A 127 10.96 -8.68 -14.08
N LYS A 128 11.95 -7.79 -13.97
CA LYS A 128 12.29 -7.12 -12.72
C LYS A 128 11.17 -6.21 -12.21
N PHE A 129 10.53 -5.49 -13.13
CA PHE A 129 9.42 -4.61 -12.80
C PHE A 129 8.18 -5.39 -12.35
N LEU A 130 7.80 -6.43 -13.09
CA LEU A 130 6.66 -7.28 -12.76
C LEU A 130 6.89 -8.07 -11.47
N ASP A 131 8.11 -8.54 -11.21
CA ASP A 131 8.44 -9.26 -9.99
C ASP A 131 8.17 -8.41 -8.74
N GLY A 132 8.67 -7.16 -8.71
CA GLY A 132 8.40 -6.25 -7.61
C GLY A 132 6.92 -5.92 -7.43
N PHE A 133 6.19 -5.74 -8.53
CA PHE A 133 4.74 -5.53 -8.48
C PHE A 133 4.00 -6.77 -7.94
N LEU A 134 4.32 -7.97 -8.44
CA LEU A 134 3.67 -9.21 -8.02
C LEU A 134 3.91 -9.54 -6.54
N VAL A 135 5.10 -9.25 -6.02
CA VAL A 135 5.43 -9.45 -4.60
C VAL A 135 4.48 -8.65 -3.72
N LEU A 136 4.32 -7.35 -3.99
CA LEU A 136 3.43 -6.52 -3.18
C LEU A 136 1.96 -6.85 -3.42
N PHE A 137 1.55 -7.04 -4.67
CA PHE A 137 0.18 -7.40 -5.03
C PHE A 137 -0.28 -8.66 -4.29
N ALA A 138 0.53 -9.72 -4.31
CA ALA A 138 0.20 -10.96 -3.62
C ALA A 138 0.16 -10.78 -2.10
N ALA A 139 1.17 -10.11 -1.52
CA ALA A 139 1.23 -9.87 -0.08
C ALA A 139 0.03 -9.04 0.41
N TYR A 140 -0.31 -7.96 -0.30
CA TYR A 140 -1.46 -7.12 0.02
C TYR A 140 -2.77 -7.89 -0.11
N LEU A 141 -2.98 -8.62 -1.22
CA LEU A 141 -4.21 -9.37 -1.48
C LEU A 141 -4.46 -10.45 -0.43
N ILE A 142 -3.44 -11.23 -0.07
CA ILE A 142 -3.53 -12.29 0.96
C ILE A 142 -3.95 -11.68 2.31
N ASN A 143 -3.30 -10.61 2.73
CA ASN A 143 -3.62 -9.97 4.01
C ASN A 143 -4.98 -9.28 4.00
N MET A 144 -5.39 -8.71 2.88
CA MET A 144 -6.73 -8.14 2.73
C MET A 144 -7.82 -9.22 2.83
N ILE A 145 -7.63 -10.38 2.21
CA ILE A 145 -8.55 -11.52 2.32
C ILE A 145 -8.60 -12.03 3.77
N ALA A 146 -7.46 -12.11 4.45
CA ALA A 146 -7.41 -12.52 5.86
C ALA A 146 -8.16 -11.53 6.76
N ALA A 147 -7.97 -10.23 6.59
CA ALA A 147 -8.72 -9.21 7.32
C ALA A 147 -10.23 -9.27 7.02
N PHE A 148 -10.61 -9.49 5.76
CA PHE A 148 -12.00 -9.70 5.37
C PHE A 148 -12.64 -10.91 6.08
N ALA A 149 -11.93 -12.05 6.14
CA ALA A 149 -12.41 -13.23 6.85
C ALA A 149 -12.66 -12.96 8.34
N ILE A 150 -11.80 -12.15 8.98
CA ILE A 150 -11.97 -11.74 10.38
C ILE A 150 -13.24 -10.89 10.55
N PHE A 151 -13.49 -9.93 9.67
CA PHE A 151 -14.70 -9.09 9.73
C PHE A 151 -15.97 -9.90 9.47
N CYS A 152 -15.98 -10.79 8.48
CA CYS A 152 -17.13 -11.67 8.19
C CYS A 152 -17.43 -12.62 9.33
N GLY A 153 -16.40 -13.18 10.00
CA GLY A 153 -16.56 -14.03 11.17
C GLY A 153 -17.18 -13.33 12.38
N ASN A 154 -17.18 -12.00 12.41
CA ASN A 154 -17.80 -11.18 13.45
C ASN A 154 -19.15 -10.56 13.06
N GLY A 155 -19.86 -11.18 12.11
CA GLY A 155 -21.26 -10.90 11.81
C GLY A 155 -21.53 -9.78 10.80
N ILE A 156 -20.52 -9.31 10.07
CA ILE A 156 -20.74 -8.30 9.04
C ILE A 156 -21.06 -8.96 7.70
N GLN A 157 -22.22 -8.61 7.14
CA GLN A 157 -22.64 -9.10 5.84
C GLN A 157 -21.84 -8.44 4.70
N GLY A 158 -21.31 -9.29 3.79
CA GLY A 158 -20.21 -8.95 2.89
C GLY A 158 -20.47 -7.93 1.78
N GLY A 159 -21.70 -7.57 1.42
CA GLY A 159 -21.96 -6.83 0.19
C GLY A 159 -21.38 -5.40 0.17
N SER A 160 -21.62 -4.60 1.22
CA SER A 160 -21.11 -3.22 1.31
C SER A 160 -19.60 -3.16 1.58
N ILE A 161 -19.10 -4.13 2.37
CA ILE A 161 -17.67 -4.24 2.67
C ILE A 161 -16.86 -4.57 1.43
N VAL A 162 -17.30 -5.53 0.61
CA VAL A 162 -16.59 -5.92 -0.62
C VAL A 162 -16.37 -4.73 -1.55
N LYS A 163 -17.38 -3.88 -1.73
CA LYS A 163 -17.24 -2.68 -2.56
C LYS A 163 -16.18 -1.71 -2.00
N MET A 164 -16.22 -1.47 -0.69
CA MET A 164 -15.26 -0.59 -0.02
C MET A 164 -13.83 -1.15 -0.09
N MET A 165 -13.67 -2.45 0.15
CA MET A 165 -12.38 -3.14 0.05
C MET A 165 -11.81 -3.12 -1.36
N LEU A 166 -12.65 -3.34 -2.39
CA LEU A 166 -12.22 -3.30 -3.77
C LEU A 166 -11.78 -1.90 -4.18
N SER A 167 -12.51 -0.88 -3.74
CA SER A 167 -12.14 0.53 -3.96
C SER A 167 -10.81 0.86 -3.29
N ALA A 168 -10.64 0.50 -2.01
CA ALA A 168 -9.40 0.71 -1.27
C ALA A 168 -8.22 -0.03 -1.91
N PHE A 169 -8.43 -1.29 -2.30
CA PHE A 169 -7.42 -2.08 -3.02
C PHE A 169 -6.97 -1.40 -4.31
N ALA A 170 -7.92 -0.98 -5.15
CA ALA A 170 -7.60 -0.32 -6.40
C ALA A 170 -6.80 0.98 -6.16
N THR A 171 -7.22 1.78 -5.19
CA THR A 171 -6.54 3.04 -4.86
C THR A 171 -5.12 2.81 -4.34
N HIS A 172 -4.92 1.86 -3.42
CA HIS A 172 -3.60 1.51 -2.91
C HIS A 172 -2.70 0.92 -4.01
N MET A 173 -3.24 0.11 -4.93
CA MET A 173 -2.45 -0.44 -6.05
C MET A 173 -2.04 0.65 -7.05
N VAL A 174 -2.91 1.60 -7.35
CA VAL A 174 -2.55 2.75 -8.19
C VAL A 174 -1.48 3.61 -7.51
N GLY A 175 -1.66 3.94 -6.23
CA GLY A 175 -0.67 4.66 -5.44
C GLY A 175 0.68 3.94 -5.39
N PHE A 176 0.66 2.63 -5.17
CA PHE A 176 1.86 1.79 -5.22
C PHE A 176 2.56 1.89 -6.58
N LEU A 177 1.83 1.68 -7.67
CA LEU A 177 2.40 1.73 -9.02
C LEU A 177 3.05 3.07 -9.34
N LEU A 178 2.41 4.18 -8.94
CA LEU A 178 2.96 5.52 -9.14
C LEU A 178 4.29 5.70 -8.38
N ILE A 179 4.30 5.39 -7.09
CA ILE A 179 5.52 5.52 -6.26
C ILE A 179 6.61 4.56 -6.75
N TYR A 180 6.24 3.31 -7.03
CA TYR A 180 7.14 2.29 -7.55
C TYR A 180 7.79 2.71 -8.88
N ALA A 181 7.00 3.20 -9.84
CA ALA A 181 7.49 3.66 -11.13
C ALA A 181 8.46 4.84 -10.99
N VAL A 182 8.14 5.83 -10.15
CA VAL A 182 9.03 6.97 -9.87
C VAL A 182 10.35 6.50 -9.27
N MET A 183 10.32 5.55 -8.32
CA MET A 183 11.54 4.98 -7.73
C MET A 183 12.38 4.24 -8.78
N VAL A 184 11.75 3.43 -9.62
CA VAL A 184 12.43 2.70 -10.71
C VAL A 184 13.08 3.69 -11.68
N ILE A 185 12.37 4.75 -12.09
CA ILE A 185 12.92 5.80 -12.96
C ILE A 185 14.13 6.47 -12.30
N ALA A 186 14.03 6.83 -11.02
CA ALA A 186 15.13 7.44 -10.28
C ALA A 186 16.38 6.55 -10.28
N VAL A 187 16.20 5.23 -10.06
CA VAL A 187 17.29 4.25 -10.09
C VAL A 187 17.90 4.08 -11.49
N LEU A 188 17.06 4.10 -12.53
CA LEU A 188 17.53 3.97 -13.92
C LEU A 188 18.32 5.19 -14.42
N LEU A 189 17.92 6.39 -13.98
CA LEU A 189 18.57 7.64 -14.39
C LEU A 189 19.89 7.90 -13.66
N THR A 190 20.13 7.24 -12.54
CA THR A 190 21.29 7.51 -11.70
C THR A 190 22.25 6.33 -11.66
N GLY A 191 23.53 6.60 -11.73
CA GLY A 191 24.58 5.57 -11.62
C GLY A 191 25.02 5.26 -10.19
N ASN A 192 24.45 5.93 -9.17
CA ASN A 192 24.82 5.81 -7.77
C ASN A 192 23.60 5.67 -6.90
N LEU A 193 23.61 4.72 -5.95
CA LEU A 193 22.52 4.43 -5.04
C LEU A 193 22.06 5.65 -4.23
N PHE A 194 22.99 6.42 -3.67
CA PHE A 194 22.66 7.63 -2.90
C PHE A 194 21.96 8.69 -3.75
N ILE A 195 22.45 8.88 -4.98
CA ILE A 195 21.83 9.83 -5.93
C ILE A 195 20.44 9.35 -6.34
N SER A 196 20.23 8.02 -6.47
CA SER A 196 18.89 7.45 -6.75
C SER A 196 17.89 7.79 -5.65
N ILE A 197 18.28 7.63 -4.39
CA ILE A 197 17.43 7.94 -3.24
C ILE A 197 17.12 9.44 -3.18
N LEU A 198 18.13 10.29 -3.35
CA LEU A 198 17.95 11.74 -3.39
C LEU A 198 17.06 12.17 -4.57
N GLY A 199 17.31 11.60 -5.76
CA GLY A 199 16.51 11.87 -6.96
C GLY A 199 15.04 11.46 -6.79
N ALA A 200 14.79 10.29 -6.18
CA ALA A 200 13.43 9.86 -5.83
C ALA A 200 12.79 10.84 -4.82
N GLY A 201 13.55 11.29 -3.80
CA GLY A 201 13.07 12.28 -2.83
C GLY A 201 12.65 13.59 -3.49
N VAL A 202 13.42 14.09 -4.45
CA VAL A 202 13.08 15.28 -5.23
C VAL A 202 11.81 15.05 -6.06
N LEU A 203 11.72 13.91 -6.75
CA LEU A 203 10.55 13.58 -7.57
C LEU A 203 9.27 13.44 -6.73
N TYR A 204 9.35 12.83 -5.55
CA TYR A 204 8.21 12.73 -4.62
C TYR A 204 7.86 14.07 -3.98
N GLY A 205 8.86 14.89 -3.68
CA GLY A 205 8.68 16.22 -3.08
C GLY A 205 8.15 17.27 -4.05
N TYR A 206 8.29 17.05 -5.35
CA TYR A 206 7.91 18.02 -6.37
C TYR A 206 6.41 18.37 -6.34
N ALA A 207 5.53 17.38 -6.30
CA ALA A 207 4.09 17.61 -6.30
C ALA A 207 3.59 18.36 -5.05
N PRO A 208 3.95 17.95 -3.80
CA PRO A 208 3.57 18.69 -2.61
C PRO A 208 4.24 20.08 -2.55
N ALA A 209 5.46 20.24 -3.04
CA ALA A 209 6.13 21.54 -3.09
C ALA A 209 5.39 22.52 -3.99
N ILE A 210 4.95 22.08 -5.19
CA ILE A 210 4.14 22.91 -6.08
C ILE A 210 2.78 23.24 -5.46
N SER A 211 2.12 22.25 -4.83
CA SER A 211 0.82 22.50 -4.20
C SER A 211 0.91 23.51 -3.05
N LEU A 212 1.97 23.45 -2.25
CA LEU A 212 2.27 24.45 -1.22
C LEU A 212 2.53 25.84 -1.85
N LEU A 213 3.36 25.90 -2.88
CA LEU A 213 3.64 27.15 -3.56
C LEU A 213 2.36 27.79 -4.11
N LEU A 214 1.51 27.00 -4.78
CA LEU A 214 0.24 27.46 -5.31
C LEU A 214 -0.74 27.90 -4.20
N SER A 215 -0.78 27.21 -3.06
CA SER A 215 -1.62 27.60 -1.92
C SER A 215 -1.16 28.92 -1.32
N VAL A 216 0.15 29.10 -1.14
CA VAL A 216 0.72 30.36 -0.66
C VAL A 216 0.47 31.50 -1.65
N LEU A 217 0.69 31.28 -2.94
CA LEU A 217 0.39 32.28 -3.97
C LEU A 217 -1.09 32.64 -3.98
N LYS A 218 -1.98 31.66 -3.84
CA LYS A 218 -3.42 31.89 -3.77
C LYS A 218 -3.82 32.73 -2.56
N GLU A 219 -3.22 32.48 -1.42
CA GLU A 219 -3.48 33.23 -0.18
C GLU A 219 -2.97 34.67 -0.30
N PHE A 220 -1.80 34.89 -0.88
CA PHE A 220 -1.24 36.25 -1.03
C PHE A 220 -1.91 37.08 -2.14
N PHE A 221 -2.28 36.47 -3.27
CA PHE A 221 -2.81 37.21 -4.43
C PHE A 221 -4.33 37.20 -4.53
N PHE A 222 -5.02 36.23 -3.90
CA PHE A 222 -6.47 36.06 -3.99
C PHE A 222 -7.15 36.06 -2.61
N VAL A 223 -6.86 37.09 -1.81
CA VAL A 223 -7.40 37.27 -0.43
C VAL A 223 -8.95 37.28 -0.36
N THR A 224 -9.61 37.51 -1.50
CA THR A 224 -11.08 37.64 -1.56
C THR A 224 -11.85 36.33 -1.66
N THR A 225 -11.20 35.20 -1.95
CA THR A 225 -11.89 33.90 -2.16
C THR A 225 -12.15 33.12 -0.87
N GLY A 226 -11.52 33.47 0.26
CA GLY A 226 -11.65 32.78 1.55
C GLY A 226 -12.73 33.33 2.48
N ARG A 227 -13.39 34.45 2.16
CA ARG A 227 -14.28 35.16 3.11
C ARG A 227 -15.75 34.83 2.99
N ASN A 228 -16.17 33.99 2.05
CA ASN A 228 -17.59 33.72 1.79
C ASN A 228 -18.10 32.36 2.30
N SER A 229 -17.32 31.59 3.10
CA SER A 229 -17.81 30.31 3.65
C SER A 229 -18.34 30.41 5.09
N ASP A 230 -18.23 31.57 5.76
CA ASP A 230 -18.66 31.71 7.15
C ASP A 230 -19.92 32.57 7.35
N MET A 231 -20.70 32.82 6.28
CA MET A 231 -21.99 33.48 6.38
C MET A 231 -23.04 32.69 5.55
N GLY A 232 -23.50 31.56 6.13
CA GLY A 232 -24.60 30.79 5.59
C GLY A 232 -25.05 29.74 6.61
#